data_177909dfd796ce8cfb2e6eac685ed3af
#
_entry.id   177909dfd796ce8cfb2e6eac685ed3af
#
_cell.length_a   1.000
_cell.length_b   1.000
_cell.length_c   1.000
_cell.angle_alpha   90.00
_cell.angle_beta   90.00
_cell.angle_gamma   90.00
#
_symmetry.space_group_name_H-M   'P 1'
#
loop_
_entity.id
_entity.type
_entity.pdbx_description
1 polymer ?
#
loop_
_entity_poly.entity_id
_entity_poly.type
_entity_poly.pdbx_seq_one_letter_code
_entity_poly.pdbx_strand_id
1 'polypeptide(L)'
;MRRSHLSFRSGNPALSKKTFENNERINTGPLLKDNVMTIKGTVDKTAMSLLLMLLAGYFTFNEGSSVLMVAGGVGGFIVAIITILKKQWSPITVPLYAMLEGLMLGGISFMYGQLFEGIVFNAIMLTVSILLCLLFAYRSGIIKATENFKLGIFAATAGIFLVYICLLYTSPSPRDATLSRMPSSA
;
A
#
# COMPACT_ATOMS: atom_id res chain seq x y z
N MET A 1 -28.96 17.42 -45.20
CA MET A 1 -29.28 16.47 -44.14
C MET A 1 -28.57 16.88 -42.86
N ARG A 2 -29.29 17.49 -41.93
CA ARG A 2 -28.79 17.90 -40.61
C ARG A 2 -28.86 16.67 -39.69
N ARG A 3 -27.71 16.17 -39.23
CA ARG A 3 -27.65 15.16 -38.16
C ARG A 3 -27.90 15.88 -36.83
N SER A 4 -29.04 15.62 -36.20
CA SER A 4 -29.36 16.04 -34.84
C SER A 4 -28.48 15.24 -33.86
N HIS A 5 -27.51 15.92 -33.25
CA HIS A 5 -26.82 15.38 -32.07
C HIS A 5 -27.82 15.35 -30.92
N LEU A 6 -28.22 14.15 -30.52
CA LEU A 6 -28.95 13.91 -29.28
C LEU A 6 -28.02 14.29 -28.13
N SER A 7 -28.15 15.49 -27.60
CA SER A 7 -27.52 15.85 -26.36
C SER A 7 -28.30 15.17 -25.23
N PHE A 8 -27.70 14.18 -24.60
CA PHE A 8 -28.20 13.65 -23.34
C PHE A 8 -28.09 14.74 -22.28
N ARG A 9 -29.14 15.53 -22.15
CA ARG A 9 -29.28 16.53 -21.12
C ARG A 9 -29.70 15.80 -19.84
N SER A 10 -28.71 15.41 -19.04
CA SER A 10 -28.96 14.87 -17.69
C SER A 10 -29.75 15.91 -16.90
N GLY A 11 -30.96 15.55 -16.44
CA GLY A 11 -31.82 16.39 -15.60
C GLY A 11 -31.31 16.56 -14.17
N ASN A 12 -30.15 16.05 -13.83
CA ASN A 12 -29.57 16.16 -12.51
C ASN A 12 -28.82 17.52 -12.37
N PRO A 13 -29.29 18.44 -11.50
CA PRO A 13 -28.68 19.76 -11.30
C PRO A 13 -27.23 19.66 -10.78
N ALA A 14 -26.84 18.56 -10.15
CA ALA A 14 -25.47 18.33 -9.69
C ALA A 14 -24.47 18.06 -10.83
N LEU A 15 -24.96 17.69 -12.03
CA LEU A 15 -24.16 17.43 -13.23
C LEU A 15 -24.23 18.56 -14.26
N SER A 16 -24.70 19.74 -13.87
CA SER A 16 -24.76 20.90 -14.78
C SER A 16 -23.36 21.44 -15.07
N LYS A 17 -23.09 21.86 -16.32
CA LYS A 17 -21.84 22.50 -16.71
C LYS A 17 -21.45 23.67 -15.79
N LYS A 18 -22.44 24.43 -15.31
CA LYS A 18 -22.22 25.55 -14.39
C LYS A 18 -21.65 25.12 -13.04
N THR A 19 -21.98 23.92 -12.57
CA THR A 19 -21.44 23.38 -11.30
C THR A 19 -19.96 23.02 -11.47
N PHE A 20 -19.58 22.48 -12.62
CA PHE A 20 -18.18 22.18 -12.92
C PHE A 20 -17.35 23.43 -13.20
N GLU A 21 -17.89 24.41 -13.95
CA GLU A 21 -17.21 25.69 -14.19
C GLU A 21 -17.03 26.52 -12.91
N ASN A 22 -17.98 26.49 -11.98
CA ASN A 22 -17.81 27.13 -10.68
C ASN A 22 -16.77 26.44 -9.81
N ASN A 23 -16.69 25.12 -9.83
CA ASN A 23 -15.64 24.38 -9.11
C ASN A 23 -14.25 24.63 -9.72
N GLU A 24 -14.13 24.78 -11.04
CA GLU A 24 -12.87 25.16 -11.67
C GLU A 24 -12.45 26.60 -11.31
N ARG A 25 -13.39 27.54 -11.25
CA ARG A 25 -13.10 28.93 -10.85
C ARG A 25 -12.76 29.07 -9.37
N ILE A 26 -13.34 28.25 -8.50
CA ILE A 26 -13.00 28.21 -7.08
C ILE A 26 -11.59 27.63 -6.87
N ASN A 27 -11.18 26.69 -7.72
CA ASN A 27 -9.84 26.07 -7.66
C ASN A 27 -8.72 26.89 -8.31
N THR A 28 -9.03 27.96 -9.05
CA THR A 28 -8.02 28.84 -9.70
C THR A 28 -7.66 30.11 -8.94
N GLY A 29 -8.18 30.28 -7.71
CA GLY A 29 -7.79 31.37 -6.82
C GLY A 29 -6.32 31.23 -6.38
N PRO A 30 -5.56 32.33 -6.31
CA PRO A 30 -4.13 32.30 -5.93
C PRO A 30 -3.87 31.75 -4.51
N LEU A 31 -4.91 31.65 -3.66
CA LEU A 31 -4.84 31.15 -2.29
C LEU A 31 -5.02 29.61 -2.17
N LEU A 32 -5.34 28.90 -3.25
CA LEU A 32 -5.57 27.44 -3.25
C LEU A 32 -4.44 26.64 -3.88
N LYS A 33 -3.38 27.30 -4.34
CA LYS A 33 -2.22 26.64 -4.97
C LYS A 33 -1.45 25.74 -3.99
N ASP A 34 -1.56 26.00 -2.70
CA ASP A 34 -0.86 25.22 -1.66
C ASP A 34 -1.59 23.93 -1.25
N ASN A 35 -2.88 23.76 -1.62
CA ASN A 35 -3.69 22.61 -1.23
C ASN A 35 -3.95 21.60 -2.35
N VAL A 36 -3.39 21.80 -3.55
CA VAL A 36 -3.54 20.85 -4.65
C VAL A 36 -2.53 19.72 -4.49
N MET A 37 -3.02 18.49 -4.38
CA MET A 37 -2.17 17.30 -4.36
C MET A 37 -1.43 17.18 -5.70
N THR A 38 -0.14 17.45 -5.68
CA THR A 38 0.73 17.21 -6.83
C THR A 38 1.33 15.81 -6.76
N ILE A 39 1.51 15.16 -7.91
CA ILE A 39 2.17 13.84 -7.98
C ILE A 39 3.55 13.88 -7.30
N LYS A 40 4.32 14.94 -7.52
CA LYS A 40 5.63 15.12 -6.89
C LYS A 40 5.52 15.19 -5.36
N GLY A 41 4.59 15.96 -4.82
CA GLY A 41 4.37 16.06 -3.38
C GLY A 41 3.91 14.74 -2.76
N THR A 42 3.12 13.95 -3.48
CA THR A 42 2.71 12.61 -3.02
C THR A 42 3.91 11.66 -2.97
N VAL A 43 4.75 11.65 -4.01
CA VAL A 43 5.97 10.84 -4.06
C VAL A 43 6.91 11.18 -2.90
N ASP A 44 7.16 12.48 -2.65
CA ASP A 44 8.05 12.91 -1.57
C ASP A 44 7.50 12.52 -0.18
N LYS A 45 6.19 12.65 0.06
CA LYS A 45 5.55 12.19 1.30
C LYS A 45 5.61 10.68 1.47
N THR A 46 5.42 9.92 0.40
CA THR A 46 5.54 8.46 0.43
C THR A 46 6.99 8.03 0.71
N ALA A 47 7.97 8.70 0.12
CA ALA A 47 9.38 8.43 0.40
C ALA A 47 9.73 8.72 1.87
N MET A 48 9.23 9.83 2.44
CA MET A 48 9.43 10.14 3.85
C MET A 48 8.77 9.10 4.78
N SER A 49 7.54 8.68 4.49
CA SER A 49 6.87 7.66 5.29
C SER A 49 7.57 6.30 5.21
N LEU A 50 8.12 5.93 4.05
CA LEU A 50 8.94 4.74 3.89
C LEU A 50 10.20 4.80 4.74
N LEU A 51 10.89 5.94 4.72
CA LEU A 51 12.10 6.15 5.51
C LEU A 51 11.81 6.02 7.02
N LEU A 52 10.72 6.65 7.50
CA LEU A 52 10.29 6.53 8.89
C LEU A 52 9.97 5.08 9.27
N MET A 53 9.29 4.35 8.39
CA MET A 53 8.96 2.93 8.58
C MET A 53 10.24 2.08 8.68
N LEU A 54 11.21 2.30 7.80
CA LEU A 54 12.48 1.56 7.82
C LEU A 54 13.31 1.86 9.07
N LEU A 55 13.35 3.12 9.51
CA LEU A 55 14.06 3.51 10.75
C LEU A 55 13.42 2.86 11.99
N ALA A 56 12.10 2.89 12.09
CA ALA A 56 11.36 2.25 13.17
C ALA A 56 11.54 0.72 13.17
N GLY A 57 11.50 0.11 11.97
CA GLY A 57 11.74 -1.33 11.80
C GLY A 57 13.16 -1.74 12.17
N TYR A 58 14.15 -0.96 11.78
CA TYR A 58 15.54 -1.19 12.16
C TYR A 58 15.75 -1.12 13.68
N PHE A 59 15.10 -0.16 14.33
CA PHE A 59 15.15 -0.04 15.79
C PHE A 59 14.60 -1.28 16.49
N THR A 60 13.40 -1.74 16.10
CA THR A 60 12.78 -2.93 16.71
C THR A 60 13.54 -4.23 16.36
N PHE A 61 14.11 -4.30 15.17
CA PHE A 61 14.94 -5.44 14.77
C PHE A 61 16.17 -5.59 15.68
N ASN A 62 16.85 -4.49 16.02
CA ASN A 62 18.01 -4.54 16.91
C ASN A 62 17.65 -4.85 18.37
N GLU A 63 16.52 -4.31 18.85
CA GLU A 63 16.06 -4.56 20.23
C GLU A 63 15.51 -5.97 20.42
N GLY A 64 14.99 -6.60 19.36
CA GLY A 64 14.38 -7.93 19.40
C GLY A 64 13.15 -8.01 20.31
N SER A 65 12.50 -6.88 20.58
CA SER A 65 11.42 -6.75 21.54
C SER A 65 10.06 -7.18 20.97
N SER A 66 9.51 -8.27 21.46
CA SER A 66 8.15 -8.71 21.12
C SER A 66 7.06 -7.73 21.59
N VAL A 67 7.34 -6.97 22.66
CA VAL A 67 6.41 -5.96 23.17
C VAL A 67 6.26 -4.81 22.18
N LEU A 68 7.36 -4.32 21.60
CA LEU A 68 7.33 -3.28 20.57
C LEU A 68 6.64 -3.76 19.29
N MET A 69 6.81 -5.02 18.92
CA MET A 69 6.12 -5.65 17.80
C MET A 69 4.59 -5.63 17.99
N VAL A 70 4.11 -6.11 19.13
CA VAL A 70 2.68 -6.15 19.44
C VAL A 70 2.11 -4.73 19.58
N ALA A 71 2.81 -3.84 20.27
CA ALA A 71 2.40 -2.44 20.43
C ALA A 71 2.33 -1.72 19.08
N GLY A 72 3.30 -1.96 18.20
CA GLY A 72 3.29 -1.45 16.82
C GLY A 72 2.09 -1.95 16.02
N GLY A 73 1.80 -3.25 16.07
CA GLY A 73 0.67 -3.84 15.35
C GLY A 73 -0.68 -3.34 15.83
N VAL A 74 -0.93 -3.39 17.14
CA VAL A 74 -2.20 -2.91 17.72
C VAL A 74 -2.35 -1.40 17.55
N GLY A 75 -1.29 -0.63 17.84
CA GLY A 75 -1.29 0.81 17.67
C GLY A 75 -1.46 1.22 16.21
N GLY A 76 -0.76 0.57 15.28
CA GLY A 76 -0.90 0.77 13.84
C GLY A 76 -2.31 0.50 13.36
N PHE A 77 -2.93 -0.59 13.80
CA PHE A 77 -4.31 -0.92 13.45
C PHE A 77 -5.30 0.15 13.91
N ILE A 78 -5.17 0.63 15.16
CA ILE A 78 -6.02 1.70 15.69
C ILE A 78 -5.85 3.00 14.89
N VAL A 79 -4.60 3.40 14.62
CA VAL A 79 -4.31 4.61 13.84
C VAL A 79 -4.81 4.49 12.40
N ALA A 80 -4.72 3.30 11.78
CA ALA A 80 -5.27 3.04 10.45
C ALA A 80 -6.79 3.29 10.42
N ILE A 81 -7.53 2.75 11.40
CA ILE A 81 -8.98 2.98 11.50
C ILE A 81 -9.29 4.47 11.67
N ILE A 82 -8.56 5.17 12.55
CA ILE A 82 -8.75 6.61 12.75
C ILE A 82 -8.49 7.38 11.45
N THR A 83 -7.46 7.02 10.70
CA THR A 83 -7.10 7.66 9.43
C THR A 83 -8.19 7.47 8.37
N ILE A 84 -8.79 6.28 8.30
CA ILE A 84 -9.89 5.99 7.37
C ILE A 84 -11.15 6.80 7.73
N LEU A 85 -11.48 6.89 9.01
CA LEU A 85 -12.67 7.60 9.49
C LEU A 85 -12.52 9.12 9.42
N LYS A 86 -11.33 9.65 9.75
CA LYS A 86 -11.02 11.09 9.77
C LYS A 86 -9.93 11.47 8.79
N LYS A 87 -10.28 11.53 7.51
CA LYS A 87 -9.35 11.88 6.40
C LYS A 87 -8.62 13.22 6.57
N GLN A 88 -9.21 14.15 7.34
CA GLN A 88 -8.59 15.46 7.61
C GLN A 88 -7.29 15.36 8.44
N TRP A 89 -7.14 14.31 9.25
CA TRP A 89 -5.98 14.07 10.10
C TRP A 89 -4.87 13.28 9.41
N SER A 90 -5.11 12.85 8.18
CA SER A 90 -4.16 12.07 7.37
C SER A 90 -2.72 12.62 7.35
N PRO A 91 -2.45 13.95 7.32
CA PRO A 91 -1.07 14.44 7.30
C PRO A 91 -0.25 14.05 8.53
N ILE A 92 -0.91 13.85 9.68
CA ILE A 92 -0.26 13.48 10.95
C ILE A 92 -0.37 11.98 11.19
N THR A 93 -1.53 11.38 10.90
CA THR A 93 -1.77 9.96 11.19
C THR A 93 -1.01 9.03 10.26
N VAL A 94 -0.74 9.43 9.00
CA VAL A 94 0.02 8.59 8.05
C VAL A 94 1.48 8.39 8.48
N PRO A 95 2.26 9.42 8.84
CA PRO A 95 3.61 9.21 9.38
C PRO A 95 3.61 8.41 10.69
N LEU A 96 2.65 8.66 11.57
CA LEU A 96 2.51 7.90 12.81
C LEU A 96 2.21 6.42 12.55
N TYR A 97 1.29 6.14 11.64
CA TYR A 97 0.99 4.79 11.17
C TYR A 97 2.25 4.11 10.60
N ALA A 98 3.01 4.81 9.75
CA ALA A 98 4.24 4.27 9.16
C ALA A 98 5.29 3.89 10.22
N MET A 99 5.42 4.68 11.29
CA MET A 99 6.30 4.34 12.41
C MET A 99 5.83 3.09 13.15
N LEU A 100 4.55 3.02 13.51
CA LEU A 100 3.98 1.88 14.22
C LEU A 100 4.04 0.58 13.41
N GLU A 101 3.75 0.66 12.12
CA GLU A 101 3.86 -0.45 11.19
C GLU A 101 5.33 -0.91 11.06
N GLY A 102 6.26 0.04 11.02
CA GLY A 102 7.70 -0.25 11.05
C GLY A 102 8.11 -1.03 12.28
N LEU A 103 7.63 -0.65 13.49
CA LEU A 103 7.91 -1.39 14.72
C LEU A 103 7.41 -2.84 14.63
N MET A 104 6.20 -3.05 14.13
CA MET A 104 5.65 -4.39 13.93
C MET A 104 6.48 -5.20 12.94
N LEU A 105 6.75 -4.66 11.75
CA LEU A 105 7.52 -5.34 10.70
C LEU A 105 8.96 -5.64 11.15
N GLY A 106 9.59 -4.74 11.92
CA GLY A 106 10.91 -4.96 12.49
C GLY A 106 10.93 -6.17 13.45
N GLY A 107 9.93 -6.29 14.32
CA GLY A 107 9.80 -7.43 15.22
C GLY A 107 9.54 -8.75 14.50
N ILE A 108 8.66 -8.75 13.50
CA ILE A 108 8.43 -9.93 12.63
C ILE A 108 9.72 -10.30 11.91
N SER A 109 10.44 -9.32 11.36
CA SER A 109 11.71 -9.52 10.67
C SER A 109 12.77 -10.13 11.60
N PHE A 110 12.82 -9.72 12.86
CA PHE A 110 13.69 -10.32 13.85
C PHE A 110 13.35 -11.79 14.07
N MET A 111 12.08 -12.15 14.28
CA MET A 111 11.66 -13.54 14.49
C MET A 111 12.00 -14.43 13.28
N TYR A 112 11.70 -14.00 12.07
CA TYR A 112 12.01 -14.76 10.86
C TYR A 112 13.52 -14.78 10.55
N GLY A 113 14.25 -13.72 10.88
CA GLY A 113 15.70 -13.67 10.74
C GLY A 113 16.45 -14.70 11.60
N GLN A 114 15.89 -15.07 12.77
CA GLN A 114 16.43 -16.13 13.62
C GLN A 114 16.17 -17.53 13.06
N LEU A 115 15.07 -17.70 12.30
CA LEU A 115 14.69 -18.99 11.73
C LEU A 115 15.34 -19.26 10.36
N PHE A 116 15.51 -18.20 9.59
CA PHE A 116 15.95 -18.30 8.19
C PHE A 116 16.99 -17.22 7.88
N GLU A 117 18.25 -17.58 7.85
CA GLU A 117 19.33 -16.65 7.52
C GLU A 117 19.19 -16.07 6.11
N GLY A 118 19.31 -14.74 6.00
CA GLY A 118 19.35 -14.01 4.74
C GLY A 118 17.99 -13.77 4.04
N ILE A 119 16.94 -14.53 4.33
CA ILE A 119 15.63 -14.39 3.66
C ILE A 119 15.02 -13.02 3.93
N VAL A 120 15.05 -12.55 5.17
CA VAL A 120 14.51 -11.26 5.59
C VAL A 120 15.23 -10.11 4.88
N PHE A 121 16.56 -10.16 4.85
CA PHE A 121 17.35 -9.13 4.18
C PHE A 121 17.03 -9.06 2.67
N ASN A 122 16.97 -10.19 2.00
CA ASN A 122 16.63 -10.25 0.57
C ASN A 122 15.20 -9.71 0.31
N ALA A 123 14.23 -10.08 1.15
CA ALA A 123 12.85 -9.60 1.01
C ALA A 123 12.76 -8.08 1.18
N ILE A 124 13.41 -7.51 2.19
CA ILE A 124 13.42 -6.06 2.44
C ILE A 124 14.08 -5.34 1.27
N MET A 125 15.27 -5.80 0.83
CA MET A 125 16.01 -5.18 -0.27
C MET A 125 15.23 -5.19 -1.57
N LEU A 126 14.57 -6.30 -1.92
CA LEU A 126 13.72 -6.40 -3.10
C LEU A 126 12.51 -5.45 -3.01
N THR A 127 11.81 -5.46 -1.90
CA THR A 127 10.62 -4.62 -1.70
C THR A 127 10.96 -3.13 -1.78
N VAL A 128 12.01 -2.71 -1.06
CA VAL A 128 12.46 -1.31 -1.05
C VAL A 128 12.95 -0.90 -2.44
N SER A 129 13.73 -1.74 -3.14
CA SER A 129 14.22 -1.44 -4.48
C SER A 129 13.08 -1.26 -5.48
N ILE A 130 12.09 -2.15 -5.48
CA ILE A 130 10.92 -2.05 -6.35
C ILE A 130 10.14 -0.77 -6.04
N LEU A 131 9.91 -0.47 -4.77
CA LEU A 131 9.18 0.72 -4.37
C LEU A 131 9.90 2.01 -4.76
N LEU A 132 11.22 2.09 -4.54
CA LEU A 132 12.03 3.25 -4.96
C LEU A 132 12.05 3.40 -6.49
N CYS A 133 12.14 2.31 -7.23
CA CYS A 133 12.08 2.33 -8.68
C CYS A 133 10.72 2.86 -9.17
N LEU A 134 9.62 2.41 -8.58
CA LEU A 134 8.28 2.90 -8.89
C LEU A 134 8.11 4.38 -8.53
N LEU A 135 8.58 4.81 -7.35
CA LEU A 135 8.55 6.20 -6.93
C LEU A 135 9.33 7.10 -7.92
N PHE A 136 10.49 6.65 -8.34
CA PHE A 136 11.30 7.35 -9.34
C PHE A 136 10.57 7.44 -10.69
N ALA A 137 9.97 6.35 -11.15
CA ALA A 137 9.21 6.30 -12.40
C ALA A 137 7.97 7.22 -12.36
N TYR A 138 7.29 7.33 -11.22
CA TYR A 138 6.21 8.30 -11.01
C TYR A 138 6.72 9.74 -10.97
N ARG A 139 7.83 9.99 -10.30
CA ARG A 139 8.43 11.34 -10.21
C ARG A 139 8.90 11.84 -11.55
N SER A 140 9.50 10.97 -12.36
CA SER A 140 9.97 11.32 -13.72
C SER A 140 8.84 11.43 -14.76
N GLY A 141 7.61 11.03 -14.39
CA GLY A 141 6.45 11.08 -15.29
C GLY A 141 6.44 9.99 -16.38
N ILE A 142 7.36 9.02 -16.31
CA ILE A 142 7.40 7.86 -17.22
C ILE A 142 6.12 7.04 -17.08
N ILE A 143 5.65 6.88 -15.84
CA ILE A 143 4.41 6.16 -15.54
C ILE A 143 3.34 7.17 -15.15
N LYS A 144 2.20 7.10 -15.83
CA LYS A 144 1.00 7.86 -15.49
C LYS A 144 -0.04 6.89 -14.92
N ALA A 145 -0.70 7.28 -13.84
CA ALA A 145 -1.77 6.49 -13.22
C ALA A 145 -3.05 6.55 -14.09
N THR A 146 -3.03 5.90 -15.25
CA THR A 146 -4.19 5.74 -16.14
C THR A 146 -5.13 4.65 -15.62
N GLU A 147 -6.37 4.64 -16.08
CA GLU A 147 -7.34 3.60 -15.70
C GLU A 147 -6.86 2.19 -16.08
N ASN A 148 -6.24 2.05 -17.25
CA ASN A 148 -5.67 0.78 -17.70
C ASN A 148 -4.52 0.31 -16.78
N PHE A 149 -3.70 1.23 -16.27
CA PHE A 149 -2.63 0.92 -15.34
C PHE A 149 -3.17 0.44 -13.98
N LYS A 150 -4.22 1.09 -13.47
CA LYS A 150 -4.91 0.66 -12.24
C LYS A 150 -5.48 -0.74 -12.39
N LEU A 151 -6.11 -1.02 -13.53
CA LEU A 151 -6.68 -2.34 -13.84
C LEU A 151 -5.58 -3.41 -13.94
N GLY A 152 -4.44 -3.08 -14.53
CA GLY A 152 -3.26 -3.96 -14.58
C GLY A 152 -2.74 -4.32 -13.19
N ILE A 153 -2.61 -3.34 -12.28
CA ILE A 153 -2.19 -3.58 -10.89
C ILE A 153 -3.22 -4.45 -10.16
N PHE A 154 -4.52 -4.17 -10.33
CA PHE A 154 -5.57 -4.97 -9.73
C PHE A 154 -5.51 -6.42 -10.20
N ALA A 155 -5.36 -6.66 -11.50
CA ALA A 155 -5.25 -7.99 -12.07
C ALA A 155 -4.00 -8.74 -11.56
N ALA A 156 -2.85 -8.06 -11.48
CA ALA A 156 -1.62 -8.62 -10.94
C ALA A 156 -1.77 -9.02 -9.46
N THR A 157 -2.37 -8.15 -8.64
CA THR A 157 -2.62 -8.41 -7.22
C THR A 157 -3.60 -9.57 -7.04
N ALA A 158 -4.67 -9.61 -7.83
CA ALA A 158 -5.63 -10.71 -7.82
C ALA A 158 -4.98 -12.04 -8.22
N GLY A 159 -4.08 -12.02 -9.22
CA GLY A 159 -3.32 -13.20 -9.63
C GLY A 159 -2.43 -13.74 -8.50
N ILE A 160 -1.69 -12.87 -7.81
CA ILE A 160 -0.87 -13.25 -6.65
C ILE A 160 -1.75 -13.84 -5.54
N PHE A 161 -2.87 -13.21 -5.24
CA PHE A 161 -3.83 -13.68 -4.23
C PHE A 161 -4.36 -15.09 -4.57
N LEU A 162 -4.69 -15.34 -5.83
CA LEU A 162 -5.15 -16.65 -6.31
C LEU A 162 -4.07 -17.71 -6.14
N VAL A 163 -2.80 -17.41 -6.45
CA VAL A 163 -1.68 -18.33 -6.23
C VAL A 163 -1.56 -18.69 -4.76
N TYR A 164 -1.66 -17.73 -3.84
CA TYR A 164 -1.60 -18.01 -2.39
C TYR A 164 -2.77 -18.89 -1.92
N ILE A 165 -3.98 -18.67 -2.42
CA ILE A 165 -5.13 -19.55 -2.13
C ILE A 165 -4.87 -20.97 -2.64
N CYS A 166 -4.36 -21.11 -3.87
CA CYS A 166 -4.00 -22.41 -4.41
C CYS A 166 -2.94 -23.13 -3.57
N LEU A 167 -1.90 -22.41 -3.13
CA LEU A 167 -0.86 -22.96 -2.26
C LEU A 167 -1.41 -23.40 -0.91
N LEU A 168 -2.31 -22.62 -0.31
CA LEU A 168 -2.98 -23.00 0.94
C LEU A 168 -3.79 -24.30 0.80
N TYR A 169 -4.48 -24.45 -0.35
CA TYR A 169 -5.29 -25.61 -0.61
C TYR A 169 -4.45 -26.84 -0.99
N THR A 170 -3.36 -26.66 -1.74
CA THR A 170 -2.50 -27.73 -2.25
C THR A 170 -1.31 -28.04 -1.32
N SER A 171 -1.09 -27.25 -0.27
CA SER A 171 -0.03 -27.52 0.70
C SER A 171 -0.25 -28.86 1.38
N PRO A 172 0.70 -29.81 1.30
CA PRO A 172 0.54 -31.13 1.89
C PRO A 172 0.31 -31.00 3.39
N SER A 173 -0.75 -31.64 3.87
CA SER A 173 -1.05 -31.72 5.30
C SER A 173 0.14 -32.37 6.02
N PRO A 174 0.49 -31.92 7.24
CA PRO A 174 1.50 -32.59 8.06
C PRO A 174 1.25 -34.10 8.25
N ARG A 175 0.01 -34.56 8.08
CA ARG A 175 -0.38 -35.96 8.11
C ARG A 175 0.13 -36.76 6.92
N ASP A 176 0.20 -36.14 5.73
CA ASP A 176 0.67 -36.84 4.51
C ASP A 176 2.17 -37.09 4.57
N ALA A 177 2.94 -36.23 5.23
CA ALA A 177 4.37 -36.39 5.45
C ALA A 177 4.70 -37.57 6.40
N THR A 178 3.77 -37.94 7.28
CA THR A 178 3.93 -39.09 8.20
C THR A 178 3.54 -40.40 7.55
N LEU A 179 2.57 -40.40 6.66
CA LEU A 179 2.12 -41.61 5.93
C LEU A 179 3.16 -42.06 4.88
N SER A 180 3.91 -41.17 4.28
CA SER A 180 5.00 -41.53 3.36
C SER A 180 6.23 -42.15 3.99
N ARG A 181 6.33 -42.11 5.34
CA ARG A 181 7.42 -42.71 6.14
C ARG A 181 7.11 -44.06 6.75
N MET A 182 5.92 -44.61 6.50
CA MET A 182 5.65 -46.00 6.96
C MET A 182 6.45 -46.95 6.06
N PRO A 183 7.40 -47.74 6.66
CA PRO A 183 8.09 -48.78 5.92
C PRO A 183 7.04 -49.81 5.47
N SER A 184 7.03 -50.08 4.17
CA SER A 184 6.30 -51.22 3.64
C SER A 184 6.80 -52.45 4.35
N SER A 185 6.03 -52.94 5.34
CA SER A 185 6.28 -54.25 5.96
C SER A 185 5.93 -55.30 4.93
N ALA A 186 6.98 -55.84 4.28
CA ALA A 186 6.87 -57.10 3.54
C ALA A 186 6.73 -58.25 4.50
#